data_ea3f20874b91969196eda5ad8da0db9f
#
_entry.id   ea3f20874b91969196eda5ad8da0db9f
#
_cell.length_a   1.000
_cell.length_b   1.000
_cell.length_c   1.000
_cell.angle_alpha   90.00
_cell.angle_beta   90.00
_cell.angle_gamma   90.00
#
_symmetry.space_group_name_H-M   'P 1'
#
loop_
_entity.id
_entity.type
_entity.pdbx_description
1 polymer ?
#
loop_
_entity_poly.entity_id
_entity_poly.type
_entity_poly.pdbx_seq_one_letter_code
_entity_poly.pdbx_strand_id
1 'polypeptide(L)'
;MKLGVATICPHIFHEGQWWSYEPYVLEMNVWQELFEELVIVAPHDQGPPPESWVPYRDSSSITVVPFRRDRGRGLLQEPASFGEIPRMLYAVTKAALTADAFHVRAPGNIALVASLLVPLFQKRLVAKFAGQWIGAPGEARTVRWQRAILKSRWWRGPVTVYGDWPNQPPHIVPFFTSVLDNHQMARAQAAAANRNAAGWADRNLRLLYVGRLSASKNVAVVLEALAQLKPAVTIELDIVGDGPERAALERFVNEQDLRRQVRFHGNVAFDRVLEFYEQADALTLVSASEGWGKAITEAMAFGLVCIGSNLGVIPWLLGEGRGLVVPPNDATALASALREIAGSPIEHFQTGQRAAAWSQRFSLEGLGNALRELLGKHWRMPELNPHSDKAK
;
A
#
# COMPACT_ATOMS: atom_id res chain seq x y z
N MET A 1 19.98 -18.92 -3.81
CA MET A 1 19.71 -18.08 -5.02
C MET A 1 19.76 -16.61 -4.63
N LYS A 2 20.28 -15.77 -5.55
CA LYS A 2 20.35 -14.31 -5.39
C LYS A 2 19.25 -13.60 -6.17
N LEU A 3 18.56 -12.65 -5.54
CA LEU A 3 17.54 -11.81 -6.20
C LEU A 3 18.08 -10.39 -6.43
N GLY A 4 18.12 -9.97 -7.68
CA GLY A 4 18.30 -8.56 -8.04
C GLY A 4 16.99 -7.79 -7.82
N VAL A 5 17.05 -6.60 -7.24
CA VAL A 5 15.87 -5.75 -7.01
C VAL A 5 16.14 -4.34 -7.50
N ALA A 6 15.31 -3.81 -8.39
CA ALA A 6 15.37 -2.39 -8.78
C ALA A 6 14.22 -1.62 -8.12
N THR A 7 14.56 -0.59 -7.33
CA THR A 7 13.58 0.18 -6.56
C THR A 7 13.95 1.67 -6.45
N ILE A 8 12.94 2.51 -6.29
CA ILE A 8 13.12 3.94 -5.96
C ILE A 8 13.15 4.21 -4.46
N CYS A 9 12.89 3.19 -3.62
CA CYS A 9 12.96 3.34 -2.16
C CYS A 9 14.41 3.59 -1.75
N PRO A 10 14.70 4.71 -1.08
CA PRO A 10 16.06 5.01 -0.67
C PRO A 10 16.48 4.14 0.52
N HIS A 11 17.79 3.90 0.62
CA HIS A 11 18.42 3.12 1.68
C HIS A 11 19.49 3.94 2.39
N ILE A 12 19.64 3.71 3.68
CA ILE A 12 20.72 4.27 4.53
C ILE A 12 21.43 3.11 5.20
N PHE A 13 22.77 3.14 5.18
CA PHE A 13 23.56 2.24 6.02
C PHE A 13 23.93 2.97 7.30
N HIS A 14 23.44 2.49 8.45
CA HIS A 14 23.62 3.11 9.75
C HIS A 14 23.81 2.03 10.83
N GLU A 15 24.81 2.22 11.68
CA GLU A 15 25.14 1.29 12.79
C GLU A 15 25.26 -0.19 12.37
N GLY A 16 25.87 -0.44 11.21
CA GLY A 16 26.09 -1.81 10.70
C GLY A 16 24.87 -2.44 10.04
N GLN A 17 23.76 -1.72 9.88
CA GLN A 17 22.52 -2.22 9.31
C GLN A 17 22.04 -1.36 8.14
N TRP A 18 21.33 -2.00 7.19
CA TRP A 18 20.59 -1.31 6.15
C TRP A 18 19.21 -0.93 6.65
N TRP A 19 18.82 0.32 6.43
CA TRP A 19 17.55 0.92 6.79
C TRP A 19 16.82 1.40 5.55
N SER A 20 15.48 1.27 5.54
CA SER A 20 14.62 1.88 4.54
C SER A 20 13.21 2.11 5.11
N TYR A 21 12.30 2.63 4.29
CA TYR A 21 10.91 2.88 4.65
C TYR A 21 10.21 1.59 5.12
N GLU A 22 9.64 1.61 6.32
CA GLU A 22 9.11 0.42 7.00
C GLU A 22 8.24 -0.50 6.14
N PRO A 23 7.16 -0.05 5.46
CA PRO A 23 6.33 -0.96 4.66
C PRO A 23 7.06 -1.60 3.48
N TYR A 24 8.15 -0.98 3.01
CA TYR A 24 9.00 -1.57 1.99
C TYR A 24 9.91 -2.65 2.60
N VAL A 25 10.51 -2.37 3.76
CA VAL A 25 11.37 -3.34 4.46
C VAL A 25 10.59 -4.58 4.86
N LEU A 26 9.39 -4.42 5.41
CA LEU A 26 8.52 -5.56 5.77
C LEU A 26 8.25 -6.48 4.58
N GLU A 27 7.96 -5.92 3.40
CA GLU A 27 7.80 -6.70 2.19
C GLU A 27 9.12 -7.34 1.73
N MET A 28 10.24 -6.61 1.80
CA MET A 28 11.53 -7.17 1.40
C MET A 28 12.05 -8.25 2.35
N ASN A 29 11.69 -8.20 3.63
CA ASN A 29 11.97 -9.30 4.57
C ASN A 29 11.25 -10.60 4.15
N VAL A 30 10.05 -10.50 3.57
CA VAL A 30 9.36 -11.68 2.97
C VAL A 30 10.16 -12.22 1.78
N TRP A 31 10.75 -11.34 0.95
CA TRP A 31 11.63 -11.78 -0.13
C TRP A 31 12.94 -12.42 0.38
N GLN A 32 13.51 -11.94 1.51
CA GLN A 32 14.68 -12.58 2.15
C GLN A 32 14.41 -14.01 2.62
N GLU A 33 13.16 -14.36 2.95
CA GLU A 33 12.79 -15.73 3.28
C GLU A 33 12.79 -16.67 2.06
N LEU A 34 12.76 -16.12 0.84
CA LEU A 34 12.72 -16.88 -0.41
C LEU A 34 14.09 -16.92 -1.11
N PHE A 35 15.01 -16.02 -0.75
CA PHE A 35 16.31 -15.88 -1.41
C PHE A 35 17.43 -15.68 -0.37
N GLU A 36 18.59 -16.27 -0.63
CA GLU A 36 19.76 -16.20 0.24
C GLU A 36 20.40 -14.80 0.29
N GLU A 37 20.34 -14.08 -0.84
CA GLU A 37 20.90 -12.72 -0.96
C GLU A 37 19.99 -11.83 -1.80
N LEU A 38 19.91 -10.56 -1.41
CA LEU A 38 19.27 -9.49 -2.17
C LEU A 38 20.32 -8.51 -2.69
N VAL A 39 20.37 -8.30 -4.01
CA VAL A 39 21.20 -7.26 -4.66
C VAL A 39 20.30 -6.12 -5.05
N ILE A 40 20.23 -5.08 -4.22
CA ILE A 40 19.25 -3.99 -4.34
C ILE A 40 19.86 -2.80 -5.08
N VAL A 41 19.33 -2.46 -6.25
CA VAL A 41 19.65 -1.23 -6.97
C VAL A 41 18.72 -0.15 -6.50
N ALA A 42 19.23 0.77 -5.69
CA ALA A 42 18.44 1.78 -4.98
C ALA A 42 19.19 3.10 -4.78
N PRO A 43 18.47 4.22 -4.56
CA PRO A 43 19.10 5.43 -4.02
C PRO A 43 19.73 5.14 -2.66
N HIS A 44 20.93 5.70 -2.44
CA HIS A 44 21.62 5.64 -1.16
C HIS A 44 21.72 7.06 -0.57
N ASP A 45 21.05 7.26 0.54
CA ASP A 45 21.09 8.49 1.32
C ASP A 45 22.09 8.35 2.47
N GLN A 46 22.57 9.49 2.99
CA GLN A 46 23.54 9.54 4.10
C GLN A 46 22.90 10.16 5.36
N GLY A 47 23.40 9.81 6.52
CA GLY A 47 22.95 10.33 7.81
C GLY A 47 22.13 9.32 8.60
N PRO A 48 21.55 9.75 9.74
CA PRO A 48 20.68 8.89 10.53
C PRO A 48 19.36 8.61 9.80
N PRO A 49 18.79 7.40 9.96
CA PRO A 49 17.49 7.07 9.36
C PRO A 49 16.38 7.91 9.99
N PRO A 50 15.35 8.31 9.20
CA PRO A 50 14.13 8.91 9.73
C PRO A 50 13.39 7.98 10.70
N GLU A 51 12.61 8.52 11.63
CA GLU A 51 11.83 7.73 12.62
C GLU A 51 10.88 6.69 11.98
N SER A 52 10.40 6.95 10.78
CA SER A 52 9.51 6.04 10.04
C SER A 52 10.25 4.93 9.27
N TRP A 53 11.56 4.82 9.44
CA TRP A 53 12.36 3.80 8.80
C TRP A 53 12.75 2.72 9.80
N VAL A 54 12.88 1.48 9.30
CA VAL A 54 13.27 0.33 10.11
C VAL A 54 14.45 -0.38 9.47
N PRO A 55 15.28 -1.09 10.26
CA PRO A 55 16.34 -1.91 9.73
C PRO A 55 15.77 -3.17 9.07
N TYR A 56 16.48 -3.70 8.10
CA TYR A 56 16.23 -5.05 7.59
C TYR A 56 16.49 -6.09 8.67
N ARG A 57 15.74 -7.18 8.64
CA ARG A 57 15.89 -8.30 9.59
C ARG A 57 17.29 -8.93 9.53
N ASP A 58 17.82 -9.10 8.32
CA ASP A 58 19.19 -9.55 8.08
C ASP A 58 19.88 -8.66 7.04
N SER A 59 20.68 -7.72 7.52
CA SER A 59 21.45 -6.82 6.65
C SER A 59 22.67 -7.48 6.03
N SER A 60 23.13 -8.64 6.54
CA SER A 60 24.31 -9.35 6.02
C SER A 60 24.04 -9.99 4.66
N SER A 61 22.78 -10.34 4.38
CA SER A 61 22.34 -10.89 3.10
C SER A 61 21.97 -9.82 2.07
N ILE A 62 22.21 -8.52 2.35
CA ILE A 62 21.86 -7.40 1.47
C ILE A 62 23.09 -6.71 0.91
N THR A 63 23.15 -6.60 -0.40
CA THR A 63 24.10 -5.76 -1.11
C THR A 63 23.37 -4.63 -1.80
N VAL A 64 23.62 -3.38 -1.43
CA VAL A 64 23.05 -2.22 -2.13
C VAL A 64 24.00 -1.74 -3.20
N VAL A 65 23.54 -1.66 -4.46
CA VAL A 65 24.23 -1.04 -5.57
C VAL A 65 23.65 0.36 -5.77
N PRO A 66 24.36 1.41 -5.34
CA PRO A 66 23.79 2.73 -5.23
C PRO A 66 23.70 3.45 -6.59
N PHE A 67 22.66 4.28 -6.74
CA PHE A 67 22.60 5.38 -7.68
C PHE A 67 22.10 6.65 -6.98
N ARG A 68 22.29 7.82 -7.61
CA ARG A 68 21.90 9.07 -6.98
C ARG A 68 20.39 9.28 -7.09
N ARG A 69 19.78 9.76 -6.01
CA ARG A 69 18.34 10.05 -5.97
C ARG A 69 18.03 11.29 -6.81
N ASP A 70 17.07 11.14 -7.70
CA ASP A 70 16.44 12.27 -8.38
C ASP A 70 15.50 12.99 -7.39
N ARG A 71 15.74 14.27 -7.10
CA ARG A 71 14.98 15.03 -6.11
C ARG A 71 13.64 15.50 -6.65
N GLY A 72 12.79 14.59 -7.12
CA GLY A 72 11.34 14.83 -7.21
C GLY A 72 10.79 15.29 -8.55
N ARG A 73 11.58 15.43 -9.61
CA ARG A 73 11.08 15.72 -10.96
C ARG A 73 11.54 14.62 -11.93
N GLY A 74 10.59 14.06 -12.69
CA GLY A 74 10.84 12.89 -13.54
C GLY A 74 11.95 13.11 -14.58
N LEU A 75 12.59 12.01 -15.03
CA LEU A 75 13.70 11.96 -16.01
C LEU A 75 13.59 12.93 -17.21
N LEU A 76 12.35 13.30 -17.59
CA LEU A 76 12.11 14.18 -18.74
C LEU A 76 11.92 15.66 -18.34
N GLN A 77 11.98 16.00 -17.06
CA GLN A 77 11.70 17.36 -16.58
C GLN A 77 12.94 18.11 -16.07
N GLU A 78 14.06 17.41 -15.81
CA GLU A 78 15.32 18.05 -15.42
C GLU A 78 16.50 17.53 -16.26
N PRO A 79 17.27 18.43 -16.91
CA PRO A 79 18.48 18.04 -17.68
C PRO A 79 19.52 17.31 -16.82
N ALA A 80 19.60 17.60 -15.50
CA ALA A 80 20.48 16.94 -14.56
C ALA A 80 20.17 15.43 -14.39
N SER A 81 18.94 15.01 -14.64
CA SER A 81 18.53 13.61 -14.55
C SER A 81 19.11 12.73 -15.66
N PHE A 82 19.49 13.30 -16.80
CA PHE A 82 20.13 12.55 -17.88
C PHE A 82 21.53 12.05 -17.49
N GLY A 83 22.26 12.75 -16.62
CA GLY A 83 23.57 12.32 -16.10
C GLY A 83 23.51 11.06 -15.22
N GLU A 84 22.35 10.75 -14.66
CA GLU A 84 22.17 9.54 -13.82
C GLU A 84 21.81 8.28 -14.64
N ILE A 85 21.37 8.43 -15.89
CA ILE A 85 21.01 7.28 -16.74
C ILE A 85 22.20 6.30 -16.90
N PRO A 86 23.43 6.72 -17.20
CA PRO A 86 24.56 5.80 -17.30
C PRO A 86 24.85 5.05 -16.00
N ARG A 87 24.68 5.72 -14.85
CA ARG A 87 24.84 5.09 -13.53
C ARG A 87 23.75 4.06 -13.25
N MET A 88 22.49 4.39 -13.58
CA MET A 88 21.37 3.45 -13.47
C MET A 88 21.57 2.24 -14.38
N LEU A 89 22.00 2.45 -15.62
CA LEU A 89 22.33 1.39 -16.58
C LEU A 89 23.42 0.47 -16.01
N TYR A 90 24.52 1.04 -15.52
CA TYR A 90 25.61 0.29 -14.90
C TYR A 90 25.13 -0.51 -13.69
N ALA A 91 24.42 0.13 -12.76
CA ALA A 91 23.95 -0.49 -11.54
C ALA A 91 22.97 -1.65 -11.83
N VAL A 92 22.00 -1.45 -12.74
CA VAL A 92 21.06 -2.48 -13.16
C VAL A 92 21.78 -3.63 -13.86
N THR A 93 22.70 -3.34 -14.79
CA THR A 93 23.47 -4.39 -15.49
C THR A 93 24.32 -5.20 -14.50
N LYS A 94 25.03 -4.54 -13.59
CA LYS A 94 25.84 -5.20 -12.57
C LYS A 94 24.99 -6.15 -11.72
N ALA A 95 23.82 -5.68 -11.22
CA ALA A 95 22.91 -6.50 -10.45
C ALA A 95 22.33 -7.65 -11.29
N ALA A 96 21.94 -7.39 -12.54
CA ALA A 96 21.37 -8.41 -13.43
C ALA A 96 22.37 -9.52 -13.79
N LEU A 97 23.66 -9.21 -13.87
CA LEU A 97 24.71 -10.20 -14.16
C LEU A 97 25.11 -11.03 -12.94
N THR A 98 24.84 -10.54 -11.73
CA THR A 98 25.21 -11.22 -10.46
C THR A 98 24.07 -11.96 -9.80
N ALA A 99 22.83 -11.67 -10.18
CA ALA A 99 21.63 -12.29 -9.60
C ALA A 99 21.12 -13.46 -10.47
N ASP A 100 20.42 -14.42 -9.82
CA ASP A 100 19.76 -15.57 -10.50
C ASP A 100 18.35 -15.26 -10.97
N ALA A 101 17.73 -14.24 -10.37
CA ALA A 101 16.39 -13.75 -10.68
C ALA A 101 16.32 -12.22 -10.47
N PHE A 102 15.31 -11.57 -11.03
CA PHE A 102 15.22 -10.12 -10.92
C PHE A 102 13.80 -9.63 -10.66
N HIS A 103 13.66 -8.76 -9.64
CA HIS A 103 12.44 -8.09 -9.24
C HIS A 103 12.48 -6.60 -9.57
N VAL A 104 11.55 -6.13 -10.40
CA VAL A 104 11.40 -4.72 -10.75
C VAL A 104 10.21 -4.10 -10.02
N ARG A 105 10.46 -3.08 -9.20
CA ARG A 105 9.40 -2.33 -8.49
C ARG A 105 9.07 -1.04 -9.23
N ALA A 106 7.99 -1.09 -10.00
CA ALA A 106 7.43 0.03 -10.76
C ALA A 106 6.26 0.70 -9.98
N PRO A 107 5.93 1.97 -10.29
CA PRO A 107 6.59 2.84 -11.23
C PRO A 107 7.83 3.53 -10.65
N GLY A 108 8.74 3.95 -11.53
CA GLY A 108 9.92 4.72 -11.15
C GLY A 108 10.95 4.79 -12.27
N ASN A 109 11.85 5.77 -12.23
CA ASN A 109 12.86 5.95 -13.29
C ASN A 109 13.77 4.73 -13.43
N ILE A 110 14.25 4.19 -12.30
CA ILE A 110 15.04 2.97 -12.28
C ILE A 110 14.26 1.75 -12.78
N ALA A 111 12.96 1.68 -12.47
CA ALA A 111 12.10 0.61 -12.95
C ALA A 111 11.90 0.66 -14.46
N LEU A 112 11.84 1.87 -15.07
CA LEU A 112 11.81 2.01 -16.52
C LEU A 112 13.09 1.45 -17.15
N VAL A 113 14.26 1.84 -16.63
CA VAL A 113 15.56 1.34 -17.09
C VAL A 113 15.63 -0.18 -16.91
N ALA A 114 15.28 -0.70 -15.74
CA ALA A 114 15.31 -2.12 -15.44
C ALA A 114 14.34 -2.92 -16.32
N SER A 115 13.11 -2.45 -16.55
CA SER A 115 12.14 -3.16 -17.39
C SER A 115 12.54 -3.26 -18.86
N LEU A 116 13.36 -2.33 -19.35
CA LEU A 116 13.95 -2.40 -20.70
C LEU A 116 15.19 -3.28 -20.76
N LEU A 117 16.03 -3.25 -19.73
CA LEU A 117 17.37 -3.82 -19.78
C LEU A 117 17.43 -5.27 -19.26
N VAL A 118 16.78 -5.53 -18.11
CA VAL A 118 16.89 -6.82 -17.41
C VAL A 118 16.41 -8.02 -18.24
N PRO A 119 15.35 -7.94 -19.09
CA PRO A 119 14.94 -9.06 -19.95
C PRO A 119 16.01 -9.55 -20.95
N LEU A 120 17.07 -8.76 -21.18
CA LEU A 120 18.20 -9.17 -22.02
C LEU A 120 19.14 -10.15 -21.30
N PHE A 121 19.20 -10.09 -19.97
CA PHE A 121 20.15 -10.85 -19.15
C PHE A 121 19.48 -11.96 -18.33
N GLN A 122 18.23 -11.76 -17.94
CA GLN A 122 17.54 -12.60 -16.99
C GLN A 122 16.31 -13.31 -17.58
N LYS A 123 16.13 -14.58 -17.20
CA LYS A 123 14.95 -15.39 -17.58
C LYS A 123 13.91 -15.45 -16.46
N ARG A 124 14.34 -15.38 -15.19
CA ARG A 124 13.47 -15.37 -14.00
C ARG A 124 13.17 -13.93 -13.61
N LEU A 125 12.09 -13.41 -14.14
CA LEU A 125 11.65 -12.03 -13.96
C LEU A 125 10.37 -11.98 -13.14
N VAL A 126 10.25 -10.98 -12.29
CA VAL A 126 9.00 -10.58 -11.66
C VAL A 126 8.96 -9.06 -11.59
N ALA A 127 7.81 -8.47 -11.83
CA ALA A 127 7.60 -7.03 -11.59
C ALA A 127 6.45 -6.82 -10.61
N LYS A 128 6.54 -5.79 -9.79
CA LYS A 128 5.44 -5.26 -9.00
C LYS A 128 5.15 -3.84 -9.45
N PHE A 129 3.92 -3.60 -9.89
CA PHE A 129 3.46 -2.25 -10.17
C PHE A 129 2.73 -1.71 -8.93
N ALA A 130 3.46 -0.98 -8.08
CA ALA A 130 3.00 -0.52 -6.77
C ALA A 130 2.18 0.80 -6.81
N GLY A 131 1.63 1.16 -7.98
CA GLY A 131 0.75 2.31 -8.20
C GLY A 131 -0.59 1.90 -8.78
N GLN A 132 -1.36 2.87 -9.25
CA GLN A 132 -2.59 2.60 -9.99
C GLN A 132 -2.28 1.92 -11.32
N TRP A 133 -2.80 0.70 -11.50
CA TRP A 133 -2.58 -0.05 -12.74
C TRP A 133 -3.34 0.53 -13.93
N ILE A 134 -4.54 1.04 -13.71
CA ILE A 134 -5.27 1.82 -14.70
C ILE A 134 -4.81 3.28 -14.61
N GLY A 135 -4.44 3.87 -15.73
CA GLY A 135 -3.90 5.22 -15.79
C GLY A 135 -4.88 6.27 -15.22
N ALA A 136 -4.32 7.29 -14.60
CA ALA A 136 -5.05 8.43 -14.07
C ALA A 136 -4.83 9.67 -14.94
N PRO A 137 -5.76 10.65 -14.95
CA PRO A 137 -5.54 11.94 -15.57
C PRO A 137 -4.26 12.60 -15.04
N GLY A 138 -3.44 13.15 -15.92
CA GLY A 138 -2.18 13.81 -15.55
C GLY A 138 -1.01 12.85 -15.25
N GLU A 139 -1.18 11.54 -15.43
CA GLU A 139 -0.10 10.57 -15.21
C GLU A 139 1.10 10.83 -16.12
N ALA A 140 2.32 10.74 -15.55
CA ALA A 140 3.55 10.96 -16.28
C ALA A 140 3.71 9.97 -17.45
N ARG A 141 4.25 10.45 -18.59
CA ARG A 141 4.48 9.62 -19.79
C ARG A 141 5.36 8.41 -19.49
N THR A 142 6.37 8.56 -18.63
CA THR A 142 7.26 7.47 -18.22
C THR A 142 6.53 6.33 -17.50
N VAL A 143 5.50 6.63 -16.72
CA VAL A 143 4.67 5.62 -16.03
C VAL A 143 3.80 4.85 -17.04
N ARG A 144 3.24 5.55 -18.04
CA ARG A 144 2.52 4.92 -19.15
C ARG A 144 3.40 3.99 -19.97
N TRP A 145 4.65 4.40 -20.26
CA TRP A 145 5.61 3.55 -20.96
C TRP A 145 5.99 2.30 -20.16
N GLN A 146 6.24 2.44 -18.86
CA GLN A 146 6.51 1.29 -18.00
C GLN A 146 5.36 0.29 -18.04
N ARG A 147 4.13 0.75 -17.92
CA ARG A 147 2.94 -0.12 -18.00
C ARG A 147 2.84 -0.80 -19.39
N ALA A 148 3.10 -0.09 -20.47
CA ALA A 148 3.10 -0.64 -21.82
C ALA A 148 4.19 -1.72 -22.00
N ILE A 149 5.41 -1.48 -21.50
CA ILE A 149 6.51 -2.44 -21.53
C ILE A 149 6.14 -3.70 -20.74
N LEU A 150 5.64 -3.52 -19.51
CA LEU A 150 5.26 -4.63 -18.65
C LEU A 150 4.07 -5.45 -19.18
N LYS A 151 3.18 -4.85 -19.99
CA LYS A 151 2.10 -5.56 -20.71
C LYS A 151 2.56 -6.27 -21.97
N SER A 152 3.69 -5.88 -22.53
CA SER A 152 4.16 -6.39 -23.82
C SER A 152 4.83 -7.77 -23.69
N ARG A 153 5.06 -8.42 -24.85
CA ARG A 153 5.83 -9.67 -24.94
C ARG A 153 7.33 -9.52 -24.63
N TRP A 154 7.80 -8.28 -24.49
CA TRP A 154 9.16 -8.00 -24.03
C TRP A 154 9.38 -8.48 -22.60
N TRP A 155 8.41 -8.23 -21.73
CA TRP A 155 8.44 -8.68 -20.35
C TRP A 155 7.92 -10.11 -20.27
N ARG A 156 8.77 -11.06 -19.81
CA ARG A 156 8.46 -12.49 -19.82
C ARG A 156 8.12 -13.08 -18.48
N GLY A 157 8.10 -12.29 -17.42
CA GLY A 157 7.77 -12.72 -16.06
C GLY A 157 6.37 -12.29 -15.62
N PRO A 158 5.90 -12.74 -14.47
CA PRO A 158 4.68 -12.23 -13.89
C PRO A 158 4.83 -10.77 -13.51
N VAL A 159 3.74 -10.01 -13.64
CA VAL A 159 3.61 -8.64 -13.19
C VAL A 159 2.49 -8.59 -12.17
N THR A 160 2.82 -8.35 -10.91
CA THR A 160 1.83 -8.19 -9.85
C THR A 160 1.29 -6.77 -9.84
N VAL A 161 -0.03 -6.65 -9.81
CA VAL A 161 -0.76 -5.39 -9.81
C VAL A 161 -1.80 -5.38 -8.71
N TYR A 162 -2.12 -4.22 -8.20
CA TYR A 162 -3.19 -4.09 -7.21
C TYR A 162 -4.55 -4.13 -7.88
N GLY A 163 -5.41 -5.03 -7.40
CA GLY A 163 -6.76 -5.25 -7.94
C GLY A 163 -6.81 -6.17 -9.15
N ASP A 164 -8.01 -6.66 -9.43
CA ASP A 164 -8.31 -7.48 -10.60
C ASP A 164 -8.88 -6.59 -11.72
N TRP A 165 -8.24 -6.64 -12.89
CA TRP A 165 -8.57 -5.76 -14.01
C TRP A 165 -8.94 -6.57 -15.24
N PRO A 166 -10.09 -6.29 -15.89
CA PRO A 166 -10.51 -7.03 -17.06
C PRO A 166 -9.55 -6.88 -18.24
N ASN A 167 -9.54 -7.86 -19.14
CA ASN A 167 -8.82 -7.83 -20.41
C ASN A 167 -7.29 -7.61 -20.28
N GLN A 168 -6.68 -8.17 -19.23
CA GLN A 168 -5.23 -8.13 -19.08
C GLN A 168 -4.56 -9.38 -19.66
N PRO A 169 -3.31 -9.27 -20.17
CA PRO A 169 -2.50 -10.44 -20.51
C PRO A 169 -2.36 -11.40 -19.31
N PRO A 170 -2.24 -12.74 -19.54
CA PRO A 170 -2.21 -13.73 -18.45
C PRO A 170 -1.07 -13.59 -17.45
N HIS A 171 0.00 -12.87 -17.80
CA HIS A 171 1.12 -12.60 -16.92
C HIS A 171 0.90 -11.37 -16.00
N ILE A 172 -0.18 -10.62 -16.20
CA ILE A 172 -0.61 -9.57 -15.28
C ILE A 172 -1.47 -10.24 -14.21
N VAL A 173 -0.98 -10.26 -12.98
CA VAL A 173 -1.56 -11.05 -11.89
C VAL A 173 -2.09 -10.12 -10.81
N PRO A 174 -3.38 -10.21 -10.45
CA PRO A 174 -3.92 -9.54 -9.27
C PRO A 174 -3.12 -9.91 -8.03
N PHE A 175 -2.73 -8.90 -7.27
CA PHE A 175 -1.89 -9.12 -6.10
C PHE A 175 -2.16 -8.08 -5.01
N PHE A 176 -1.53 -8.26 -3.86
CA PHE A 176 -1.72 -7.40 -2.69
C PHE A 176 -0.40 -7.01 -2.05
N THR A 177 -0.47 -6.20 -1.02
CA THR A 177 0.61 -5.94 -0.07
C THR A 177 0.04 -5.93 1.34
N SER A 178 0.86 -6.19 2.33
CA SER A 178 0.49 -6.16 3.74
C SER A 178 1.58 -5.48 4.58
N VAL A 179 1.19 -5.09 5.77
CA VAL A 179 2.09 -4.70 6.86
C VAL A 179 1.76 -5.48 8.14
N LEU A 180 0.62 -6.17 8.19
CA LEU A 180 0.21 -6.97 9.35
C LEU A 180 0.97 -8.30 9.35
N ASP A 181 1.71 -8.55 10.41
CA ASP A 181 2.29 -9.86 10.70
C ASP A 181 1.22 -10.83 11.27
N ASN A 182 1.62 -12.07 11.59
CA ASN A 182 0.69 -13.08 12.10
C ASN A 182 0.10 -12.71 13.45
N HIS A 183 0.88 -12.10 14.34
CA HIS A 183 0.41 -11.70 15.66
C HIS A 183 -0.62 -10.56 15.51
N GLN A 184 -0.33 -9.56 14.71
CA GLN A 184 -1.22 -8.45 14.41
C GLN A 184 -2.48 -8.89 13.67
N MET A 185 -2.36 -9.87 12.76
CA MET A 185 -3.53 -10.46 12.09
C MET A 185 -4.39 -11.27 13.04
N ALA A 186 -3.82 -12.05 13.96
CA ALA A 186 -4.57 -12.74 15.00
C ALA A 186 -5.31 -11.75 15.93
N ARG A 187 -4.65 -10.62 16.25
CA ARG A 187 -5.27 -9.51 16.99
C ARG A 187 -6.47 -8.92 16.24
N ALA A 188 -6.33 -8.70 14.92
CA ALA A 188 -7.41 -8.21 14.08
C ALA A 188 -8.59 -9.20 14.01
N GLN A 189 -8.31 -10.50 13.89
CA GLN A 189 -9.33 -11.57 13.92
C GLN A 189 -10.10 -11.58 15.23
N ALA A 190 -9.40 -11.52 16.36
CA ALA A 190 -10.01 -11.48 17.67
C ALA A 190 -10.89 -10.21 17.85
N ALA A 191 -10.38 -9.06 17.40
CA ALA A 191 -11.14 -7.81 17.45
C ALA A 191 -12.42 -7.89 16.61
N ALA A 192 -12.33 -8.38 15.36
CA ALA A 192 -13.48 -8.54 14.48
C ALA A 192 -14.54 -9.51 15.06
N ALA A 193 -14.08 -10.61 15.64
CA ALA A 193 -14.97 -11.61 16.27
C ALA A 193 -15.70 -11.07 17.53
N ASN A 194 -15.04 -10.20 18.29
CA ASN A 194 -15.60 -9.60 19.51
C ASN A 194 -16.52 -8.41 19.27
N ARG A 195 -16.61 -7.88 18.04
CA ARG A 195 -17.54 -6.80 17.69
C ARG A 195 -18.98 -7.30 17.79
N ASN A 196 -19.86 -6.43 18.23
CA ASN A 196 -21.30 -6.72 18.23
C ASN A 196 -22.12 -5.49 17.75
N ALA A 197 -23.23 -5.75 17.08
CA ALA A 197 -24.08 -4.71 16.53
C ALA A 197 -24.81 -3.88 17.61
N ALA A 198 -25.11 -4.46 18.75
CA ALA A 198 -25.82 -3.78 19.83
C ALA A 198 -25.01 -2.62 20.41
N GLY A 199 -23.68 -2.78 20.51
CA GLY A 199 -22.79 -1.73 21.00
C GLY A 199 -22.69 -0.48 20.10
N TRP A 200 -23.20 -0.54 18.85
CA TRP A 200 -23.23 0.61 17.93
C TRP A 200 -24.50 1.45 18.09
N ALA A 201 -25.64 0.79 18.39
CA ALA A 201 -26.94 1.41 18.34
C ALA A 201 -27.12 2.50 19.45
N ASP A 202 -26.42 2.34 20.57
CA ASP A 202 -26.63 3.15 21.77
C ASP A 202 -25.64 4.33 21.92
N ARG A 203 -24.77 4.57 20.93
CA ARG A 203 -23.74 5.63 20.99
C ARG A 203 -23.46 6.27 19.64
N ASN A 204 -22.69 7.36 19.66
CA ASN A 204 -22.18 8.00 18.45
C ASN A 204 -21.30 7.06 17.65
N LEU A 205 -21.40 7.14 16.32
CA LEU A 205 -20.50 6.44 15.39
C LEU A 205 -19.07 6.93 15.59
N ARG A 206 -18.15 6.00 15.82
CA ARG A 206 -16.71 6.26 15.91
C ARG A 206 -16.07 6.08 14.53
N LEU A 207 -15.79 7.19 13.88
CA LEU A 207 -15.14 7.23 12.58
C LEU A 207 -13.62 7.40 12.75
N LEU A 208 -12.85 6.71 11.94
CA LEU A 208 -11.41 6.76 11.94
C LEU A 208 -10.89 7.20 10.58
N TYR A 209 -9.86 8.03 10.58
CA TYR A 209 -8.99 8.29 9.45
C TYR A 209 -7.54 7.92 9.84
N VAL A 210 -6.85 7.15 8.98
CA VAL A 210 -5.43 6.80 9.16
C VAL A 210 -4.67 7.13 7.89
N GLY A 211 -3.70 8.04 7.99
CA GLY A 211 -2.84 8.38 6.85
C GLY A 211 -2.22 9.76 6.92
N ARG A 212 -1.35 10.04 5.94
CA ARG A 212 -0.69 11.35 5.83
C ARG A 212 -1.70 12.46 5.55
N LEU A 213 -1.60 13.59 6.24
CA LEU A 213 -2.43 14.77 6.00
C LEU A 213 -1.88 15.59 4.83
N SER A 214 -2.24 15.20 3.61
CA SER A 214 -1.83 15.84 2.36
C SER A 214 -3.04 16.08 1.45
N ALA A 215 -2.94 17.03 0.52
CA ALA A 215 -4.02 17.36 -0.40
C ALA A 215 -4.58 16.13 -1.15
N SER A 216 -3.72 15.18 -1.54
CA SER A 216 -4.14 13.95 -2.22
C SER A 216 -4.97 12.99 -1.35
N LYS A 217 -4.96 13.16 -0.03
CA LYS A 217 -5.73 12.32 0.92
C LYS A 217 -7.12 12.88 1.22
N ASN A 218 -7.42 14.12 0.82
CA ASN A 218 -8.75 14.74 0.88
C ASN A 218 -9.42 14.72 2.26
N VAL A 219 -8.66 14.90 3.34
CA VAL A 219 -9.24 14.92 4.70
C VAL A 219 -10.22 16.08 4.89
N ALA A 220 -10.04 17.18 4.14
CA ALA A 220 -10.98 18.29 4.13
C ALA A 220 -12.42 17.84 3.75
N VAL A 221 -12.55 16.97 2.76
CA VAL A 221 -13.86 16.40 2.34
C VAL A 221 -14.53 15.62 3.48
N VAL A 222 -13.75 14.96 4.34
CA VAL A 222 -14.28 14.27 5.52
C VAL A 222 -14.83 15.27 6.54
N LEU A 223 -14.10 16.35 6.79
CA LEU A 223 -14.54 17.42 7.71
C LEU A 223 -15.77 18.18 7.18
N GLU A 224 -15.82 18.45 5.88
CA GLU A 224 -16.97 19.05 5.21
C GLU A 224 -18.23 18.16 5.32
N ALA A 225 -18.07 16.84 5.16
CA ALA A 225 -19.15 15.88 5.35
C ALA A 225 -19.68 15.89 6.79
N LEU A 226 -18.79 15.95 7.78
CA LEU A 226 -19.20 16.05 9.20
C LEU A 226 -19.94 17.36 9.49
N ALA A 227 -19.50 18.48 8.92
CA ALA A 227 -20.19 19.77 9.07
C ALA A 227 -21.63 19.73 8.49
N GLN A 228 -21.85 19.03 7.37
CA GLN A 228 -23.18 18.84 6.75
C GLN A 228 -24.12 17.93 7.57
N LEU A 229 -23.57 17.09 8.44
CA LEU A 229 -24.37 16.18 9.28
C LEU A 229 -24.98 16.86 10.51
N LYS A 230 -24.44 17.98 10.95
CA LYS A 230 -24.94 18.75 12.10
C LYS A 230 -26.33 19.37 11.83
N PRO A 231 -27.18 19.49 12.84
CA PRO A 231 -27.07 18.90 14.20
C PRO A 231 -27.65 17.47 14.27
N ALA A 232 -28.11 16.92 13.14
CA ALA A 232 -28.95 15.72 13.08
C ALA A 232 -28.22 14.42 13.48
N VAL A 233 -26.93 14.33 13.17
CA VAL A 233 -26.10 13.14 13.45
C VAL A 233 -24.78 13.57 14.07
N THR A 234 -24.42 12.97 15.21
CA THR A 234 -23.14 13.18 15.86
C THR A 234 -22.21 11.99 15.55
N ILE A 235 -21.04 12.31 14.96
CA ILE A 235 -19.99 11.34 14.65
C ILE A 235 -18.73 11.80 15.38
N GLU A 236 -18.04 10.90 16.06
CA GLU A 236 -16.72 11.16 16.64
C GLU A 236 -15.66 10.71 15.64
N LEU A 237 -14.77 11.64 15.22
CA LEU A 237 -13.70 11.36 14.26
C LEU A 237 -12.34 11.43 14.95
N ASP A 238 -11.62 10.32 14.89
CA ASP A 238 -10.20 10.25 15.24
C ASP A 238 -9.35 10.33 13.95
N ILE A 239 -8.43 11.30 13.90
CA ILE A 239 -7.50 11.50 12.78
C ILE A 239 -6.10 11.10 13.24
N VAL A 240 -5.60 9.98 12.71
CA VAL A 240 -4.27 9.43 13.00
C VAL A 240 -3.34 9.67 11.82
N GLY A 241 -2.29 10.44 12.05
CA GLY A 241 -1.30 10.85 11.08
C GLY A 241 -1.02 12.34 11.12
N ASP A 242 -0.03 12.76 10.36
CA ASP A 242 0.41 14.14 10.27
C ASP A 242 0.74 14.52 8.81
N GLY A 243 0.91 15.81 8.55
CA GLY A 243 1.28 16.30 7.24
C GLY A 243 1.01 17.77 7.00
N PRO A 244 1.34 18.26 5.79
CA PRO A 244 1.29 19.70 5.49
C PRO A 244 -0.09 20.33 5.60
N GLU A 245 -1.18 19.54 5.48
CA GLU A 245 -2.56 20.06 5.58
C GLU A 245 -3.05 20.23 7.02
N ARG A 246 -2.32 19.73 8.04
CA ARG A 246 -2.79 19.68 9.44
C ARG A 246 -3.30 21.04 9.94
N ALA A 247 -2.51 22.08 9.79
CA ALA A 247 -2.87 23.41 10.29
C ALA A 247 -4.14 23.98 9.60
N ALA A 248 -4.35 23.67 8.32
CA ALA A 248 -5.56 24.06 7.61
C ALA A 248 -6.79 23.30 8.09
N LEU A 249 -6.65 21.99 8.31
CA LEU A 249 -7.72 21.12 8.82
C LEU A 249 -8.13 21.50 10.26
N GLU A 250 -7.17 21.79 11.14
CA GLU A 250 -7.45 22.26 12.51
C GLU A 250 -8.18 23.62 12.52
N ARG A 251 -7.82 24.55 11.62
CA ARG A 251 -8.57 25.80 11.44
C ARG A 251 -10.01 25.53 11.01
N PHE A 252 -10.22 24.69 10.01
CA PHE A 252 -11.56 24.30 9.55
C PHE A 252 -12.41 23.71 10.66
N VAL A 253 -11.85 22.81 11.46
CA VAL A 253 -12.52 22.22 12.65
C VAL A 253 -12.98 23.30 13.63
N ASN A 254 -12.17 24.35 13.84
CA ASN A 254 -12.50 25.46 14.70
C ASN A 254 -13.61 26.35 14.12
N GLU A 255 -13.52 26.69 12.84
CA GLU A 255 -14.48 27.54 12.12
C GLU A 255 -15.87 26.88 12.01
N GLN A 256 -15.90 25.56 11.87
CA GLN A 256 -17.15 24.78 11.77
C GLN A 256 -17.66 24.26 13.13
N ASP A 257 -17.04 24.66 14.25
CA ASP A 257 -17.38 24.20 15.61
C ASP A 257 -17.45 22.66 15.72
N LEU A 258 -16.42 21.95 15.19
CA LEU A 258 -16.30 20.51 15.23
C LEU A 258 -15.36 20.00 16.34
N ARG A 259 -14.82 20.89 17.19
CA ARG A 259 -13.80 20.57 18.23
C ARG A 259 -14.19 19.45 19.18
N ARG A 260 -15.50 19.27 19.43
CA ARG A 260 -16.00 18.22 20.34
C ARG A 260 -16.08 16.85 19.65
N GLN A 261 -16.04 16.83 18.31
CA GLN A 261 -16.24 15.62 17.51
C GLN A 261 -14.93 15.14 16.85
N VAL A 262 -13.94 16.03 16.62
CA VAL A 262 -12.73 15.72 15.86
C VAL A 262 -11.50 15.80 16.75
N ARG A 263 -10.69 14.73 16.75
CA ARG A 263 -9.43 14.64 17.50
C ARG A 263 -8.27 14.33 16.55
N PHE A 264 -7.20 15.15 16.64
CA PHE A 264 -5.96 14.93 15.88
C PHE A 264 -4.91 14.29 16.78
N HIS A 265 -4.45 13.08 16.43
CA HIS A 265 -3.48 12.32 17.23
C HIS A 265 -2.02 12.48 16.75
N GLY A 266 -1.81 13.05 15.55
CA GLY A 266 -0.48 13.12 14.94
C GLY A 266 0.02 11.74 14.51
N ASN A 267 1.33 11.64 14.28
CA ASN A 267 1.97 10.35 14.02
C ASN A 267 2.08 9.55 15.31
N VAL A 268 1.65 8.31 15.26
CA VAL A 268 1.74 7.36 16.38
C VAL A 268 2.42 6.08 15.93
N ALA A 269 2.96 5.30 16.87
CA ALA A 269 3.53 3.98 16.58
C ALA A 269 2.45 3.04 16.00
N PHE A 270 2.84 2.09 15.15
CA PHE A 270 1.90 1.23 14.44
C PHE A 270 1.00 0.41 15.39
N ASP A 271 1.55 -0.11 16.50
CA ASP A 271 0.74 -0.82 17.51
C ASP A 271 -0.39 0.07 18.09
N ARG A 272 -0.15 1.38 18.22
CA ARG A 272 -1.20 2.32 18.63
C ARG A 272 -2.23 2.53 17.54
N VAL A 273 -1.85 2.46 16.25
CA VAL A 273 -2.82 2.48 15.14
C VAL A 273 -3.77 1.29 15.23
N LEU A 274 -3.27 0.10 15.62
CA LEU A 274 -4.10 -1.09 15.80
C LEU A 274 -5.16 -0.89 16.90
N GLU A 275 -4.82 -0.19 17.99
CA GLU A 275 -5.79 0.14 19.03
C GLU A 275 -6.91 1.05 18.50
N PHE A 276 -6.61 2.01 17.61
CA PHE A 276 -7.65 2.80 16.94
C PHE A 276 -8.56 1.95 16.06
N TYR A 277 -8.01 0.96 15.33
CA TYR A 277 -8.84 0.01 14.58
C TYR A 277 -9.76 -0.82 15.50
N GLU A 278 -9.29 -1.22 16.68
CA GLU A 278 -10.14 -1.95 17.64
C GLU A 278 -11.31 -1.12 18.16
N GLN A 279 -11.09 0.18 18.36
CA GLN A 279 -12.06 1.08 18.98
C GLN A 279 -13.04 1.72 18.01
N ALA A 280 -12.66 1.90 16.74
CA ALA A 280 -13.49 2.54 15.72
C ALA A 280 -14.56 1.59 15.17
N ASP A 281 -15.65 2.14 14.63
CA ASP A 281 -16.72 1.39 13.96
C ASP A 281 -16.56 1.42 12.45
N ALA A 282 -16.09 2.56 11.93
CA ALA A 282 -15.90 2.79 10.51
C ALA A 282 -14.56 3.48 10.23
N LEU A 283 -14.04 3.26 9.03
CA LEU A 283 -12.90 4.00 8.50
C LEU A 283 -13.29 4.72 7.21
N THR A 284 -12.82 5.94 7.04
CA THR A 284 -12.96 6.68 5.78
C THR A 284 -11.61 6.98 5.14
N LEU A 285 -11.49 6.71 3.83
CA LEU A 285 -10.30 7.03 3.01
C LEU A 285 -10.73 7.48 1.61
N VAL A 286 -11.10 8.76 1.49
CA VAL A 286 -11.63 9.36 0.24
C VAL A 286 -10.54 10.05 -0.58
N SER A 287 -9.38 9.43 -0.67
CA SER A 287 -8.20 9.94 -1.37
C SER A 287 -8.45 10.16 -2.87
N ALA A 288 -7.78 11.16 -3.44
CA ALA A 288 -7.74 11.41 -4.89
C ALA A 288 -6.89 10.38 -5.66
N SER A 289 -6.03 9.63 -4.96
CA SER A 289 -5.19 8.60 -5.55
C SER A 289 -4.73 7.60 -4.49
N GLU A 290 -4.90 6.31 -4.77
CA GLU A 290 -4.42 5.20 -3.94
C GLU A 290 -3.79 4.11 -4.79
N GLY A 291 -2.68 3.55 -4.30
CA GLY A 291 -2.11 2.32 -4.86
C GLY A 291 -2.87 1.09 -4.39
N TRP A 292 -2.78 0.77 -3.08
CA TRP A 292 -3.47 -0.36 -2.46
C TRP A 292 -4.54 0.05 -1.45
N GLY A 293 -4.38 1.19 -0.75
CA GLY A 293 -5.27 1.57 0.34
C GLY A 293 -5.03 0.73 1.61
N LYS A 294 -3.79 0.70 2.11
CA LYS A 294 -3.41 -0.12 3.27
C LYS A 294 -4.34 0.07 4.46
N ALA A 295 -4.61 1.33 4.84
CA ALA A 295 -5.49 1.63 5.96
C ALA A 295 -6.90 1.02 5.79
N ILE A 296 -7.42 0.93 4.54
CA ILE A 296 -8.68 0.25 4.27
C ILE A 296 -8.56 -1.25 4.55
N THR A 297 -7.55 -1.92 4.00
CA THR A 297 -7.40 -3.38 4.18
C THR A 297 -7.07 -3.76 5.62
N GLU A 298 -6.32 -2.93 6.33
CA GLU A 298 -6.07 -3.07 7.75
C GLU A 298 -7.37 -2.92 8.55
N ALA A 299 -8.13 -1.85 8.35
CA ALA A 299 -9.41 -1.62 9.02
C ALA A 299 -10.43 -2.72 8.71
N MET A 300 -10.50 -3.19 7.45
CA MET A 300 -11.32 -4.34 7.07
C MET A 300 -10.96 -5.59 7.89
N ALA A 301 -9.66 -5.87 8.10
CA ALA A 301 -9.22 -7.03 8.89
C ALA A 301 -9.74 -6.97 10.33
N PHE A 302 -9.85 -5.77 10.90
CA PHE A 302 -10.44 -5.51 12.21
C PHE A 302 -11.98 -5.46 12.22
N GLY A 303 -12.64 -5.67 11.09
CA GLY A 303 -14.11 -5.69 10.98
C GLY A 303 -14.76 -4.32 10.96
N LEU A 304 -14.04 -3.25 10.59
CA LEU A 304 -14.62 -1.93 10.40
C LEU A 304 -15.40 -1.85 9.08
N VAL A 305 -16.43 -1.01 9.07
CA VAL A 305 -17.06 -0.57 7.83
C VAL A 305 -16.15 0.47 7.16
N CYS A 306 -15.71 0.19 5.94
CA CYS A 306 -14.83 1.10 5.21
C CYS A 306 -15.60 1.88 4.15
N ILE A 307 -15.32 3.20 4.08
CA ILE A 307 -15.80 4.10 3.03
C ILE A 307 -14.59 4.58 2.24
N GLY A 308 -14.62 4.44 0.92
CA GLY A 308 -13.53 4.88 0.05
C GLY A 308 -14.00 5.59 -1.21
N SER A 309 -13.10 6.33 -1.85
CA SER A 309 -13.40 7.00 -3.12
C SER A 309 -13.50 6.01 -4.29
N ASN A 310 -14.36 6.29 -5.26
CA ASN A 310 -14.50 5.51 -6.50
C ASN A 310 -13.30 5.72 -7.44
N LEU A 311 -12.09 5.39 -6.96
CA LEU A 311 -10.83 5.54 -7.69
C LEU A 311 -9.90 4.35 -7.50
N GLY A 312 -9.15 4.04 -8.56
CA GLY A 312 -8.11 3.00 -8.50
C GLY A 312 -8.66 1.64 -8.06
N VAL A 313 -7.99 1.03 -7.08
CA VAL A 313 -8.31 -0.31 -6.56
C VAL A 313 -9.47 -0.30 -5.55
N ILE A 314 -9.84 0.85 -5.02
CA ILE A 314 -10.82 0.97 -3.92
C ILE A 314 -12.18 0.33 -4.22
N PRO A 315 -12.78 0.50 -5.41
CA PRO A 315 -14.03 -0.20 -5.75
C PRO A 315 -13.91 -1.72 -5.74
N TRP A 316 -12.74 -2.26 -6.09
CA TRP A 316 -12.48 -3.70 -6.03
C TRP A 316 -12.34 -4.18 -4.58
N LEU A 317 -11.63 -3.43 -3.72
CA LEU A 317 -11.50 -3.76 -2.29
C LEU A 317 -12.85 -3.77 -1.58
N LEU A 318 -13.67 -2.75 -1.80
CA LEU A 318 -14.93 -2.54 -1.09
C LEU A 318 -16.14 -3.17 -1.80
N GLY A 319 -15.96 -3.76 -2.98
CA GLY A 319 -17.01 -4.44 -3.74
C GLY A 319 -17.59 -5.65 -3.00
N GLU A 320 -18.65 -6.24 -3.58
CA GLU A 320 -19.33 -7.44 -3.05
C GLU A 320 -19.84 -7.26 -1.61
N GLY A 321 -20.28 -6.04 -1.26
CA GLY A 321 -20.82 -5.72 0.05
C GLY A 321 -19.79 -5.66 1.19
N ARG A 322 -18.49 -5.43 0.87
CA ARG A 322 -17.42 -5.27 1.86
C ARG A 322 -17.21 -3.85 2.37
N GLY A 323 -17.90 -2.87 1.77
CA GLY A 323 -17.81 -1.46 2.17
C GLY A 323 -18.61 -0.56 1.27
N LEU A 324 -18.47 0.74 1.43
CA LEU A 324 -19.16 1.76 0.66
C LEU A 324 -18.19 2.54 -0.23
N VAL A 325 -18.62 2.86 -1.42
CA VAL A 325 -17.83 3.64 -2.39
C VAL A 325 -18.56 4.93 -2.71
N VAL A 326 -17.85 6.07 -2.57
CA VAL A 326 -18.40 7.41 -2.85
C VAL A 326 -17.64 8.08 -4.00
N PRO A 327 -18.22 9.02 -4.74
CA PRO A 327 -17.49 9.81 -5.71
C PRO A 327 -16.31 10.56 -5.05
N PRO A 328 -15.18 10.75 -5.74
CA PRO A 328 -14.08 11.55 -5.21
C PRO A 328 -14.49 13.01 -5.05
N ASN A 329 -13.96 13.67 -4.01
CA ASN A 329 -14.23 15.08 -3.70
C ASN A 329 -15.71 15.43 -3.47
N ASP A 330 -16.53 14.47 -3.06
CA ASP A 330 -17.98 14.66 -2.84
C ASP A 330 -18.31 14.50 -1.34
N ALA A 331 -18.27 15.62 -0.61
CA ALA A 331 -18.61 15.67 0.80
C ALA A 331 -20.08 15.30 1.08
N THR A 332 -21.00 15.61 0.14
CA THR A 332 -22.42 15.31 0.28
C THR A 332 -22.69 13.81 0.17
N ALA A 333 -22.06 13.14 -0.81
CA ALA A 333 -22.15 11.69 -0.93
C ALA A 333 -21.54 11.00 0.30
N LEU A 334 -20.39 11.50 0.81
CA LEU A 334 -19.80 10.97 2.04
C LEU A 334 -20.69 11.19 3.26
N ALA A 335 -21.30 12.37 3.42
CA ALA A 335 -22.25 12.66 4.50
C ALA A 335 -23.47 11.72 4.44
N SER A 336 -23.96 11.42 3.23
CA SER A 336 -25.07 10.47 3.03
C SER A 336 -24.69 9.06 3.44
N ALA A 337 -23.51 8.58 3.05
CA ALA A 337 -22.99 7.26 3.46
C ALA A 337 -22.77 7.16 4.98
N LEU A 338 -22.22 8.21 5.60
CA LEU A 338 -22.04 8.26 7.06
C LEU A 338 -23.38 8.27 7.81
N ARG A 339 -24.39 8.97 7.29
CA ARG A 339 -25.75 8.96 7.86
C ARG A 339 -26.39 7.58 7.76
N GLU A 340 -26.20 6.90 6.64
CA GLU A 340 -26.68 5.53 6.42
C GLU A 340 -26.08 4.56 7.43
N ILE A 341 -24.74 4.60 7.62
CA ILE A 341 -24.06 3.77 8.60
C ILE A 341 -24.57 4.04 10.02
N ALA A 342 -24.71 5.30 10.40
CA ALA A 342 -25.20 5.67 11.73
C ALA A 342 -26.68 5.27 11.95
N GLY A 343 -27.49 5.25 10.88
CA GLY A 343 -28.91 4.88 10.94
C GLY A 343 -29.21 3.39 10.87
N SER A 344 -28.26 2.57 10.39
CA SER A 344 -28.46 1.12 10.18
C SER A 344 -27.29 0.28 10.71
N PRO A 345 -26.99 0.35 12.02
CA PRO A 345 -25.79 -0.27 12.59
C PRO A 345 -25.73 -1.79 12.41
N ILE A 346 -26.86 -2.51 12.42
CA ILE A 346 -26.89 -3.97 12.23
C ILE A 346 -26.45 -4.38 10.82
N GLU A 347 -26.96 -3.70 9.79
CA GLU A 347 -26.61 -3.99 8.41
C GLU A 347 -25.13 -3.72 8.14
N HIS A 348 -24.64 -2.59 8.63
CA HIS A 348 -23.24 -2.20 8.45
C HIS A 348 -22.27 -3.02 9.29
N PHE A 349 -22.69 -3.54 10.46
CA PHE A 349 -21.95 -4.55 11.17
C PHE A 349 -21.68 -5.80 10.30
N GLN A 350 -22.70 -6.29 9.58
CA GLN A 350 -22.53 -7.42 8.65
C GLN A 350 -21.57 -7.08 7.50
N THR A 351 -21.58 -5.83 7.02
CA THR A 351 -20.63 -5.34 6.02
C THR A 351 -19.19 -5.43 6.55
N GLY A 352 -18.93 -5.01 7.79
CA GLY A 352 -17.64 -5.14 8.45
C GLY A 352 -17.20 -6.60 8.61
N GLN A 353 -18.12 -7.51 8.96
CA GLN A 353 -17.81 -8.95 9.06
C GLN A 353 -17.43 -9.57 7.70
N ARG A 354 -18.14 -9.23 6.62
CA ARG A 354 -17.76 -9.66 5.25
C ARG A 354 -16.39 -9.10 4.86
N ALA A 355 -16.12 -7.84 5.21
CA ALA A 355 -14.83 -7.22 4.97
C ALA A 355 -13.69 -7.94 5.70
N ALA A 356 -13.87 -8.29 6.98
CA ALA A 356 -12.90 -9.02 7.78
C ALA A 356 -12.60 -10.40 7.19
N ALA A 357 -13.64 -11.19 6.93
CA ALA A 357 -13.50 -12.54 6.36
C ALA A 357 -12.70 -12.53 5.03
N TRP A 358 -12.85 -11.46 4.24
CA TRP A 358 -12.13 -11.35 2.96
C TRP A 358 -10.69 -10.83 3.13
N SER A 359 -10.45 -9.84 4.00
CA SER A 359 -9.17 -9.14 4.08
C SER A 359 -8.15 -9.83 4.99
N GLN A 360 -8.56 -10.69 5.93
CA GLN A 360 -7.67 -11.40 6.86
C GLN A 360 -6.68 -12.36 6.18
N ARG A 361 -6.86 -12.65 4.90
CA ARG A 361 -5.86 -13.36 4.08
C ARG A 361 -4.65 -12.51 3.69
N PHE A 362 -4.71 -11.19 3.85
CA PHE A 362 -3.65 -10.26 3.47
C PHE A 362 -2.68 -10.00 4.62
N SER A 363 -2.06 -11.04 5.16
CA SER A 363 -0.94 -10.95 6.10
C SER A 363 0.41 -10.96 5.38
N LEU A 364 1.50 -10.67 6.09
CA LEU A 364 2.87 -10.83 5.56
C LEU A 364 3.17 -12.30 5.25
N GLU A 365 2.68 -13.24 6.05
CA GLU A 365 2.80 -14.68 5.74
C GLU A 365 1.96 -15.04 4.50
N GLY A 366 0.73 -14.54 4.42
CA GLY A 366 -0.11 -14.70 3.22
C GLY A 366 0.59 -14.16 1.97
N LEU A 367 1.29 -13.03 2.08
CA LEU A 367 2.11 -12.48 1.00
C LEU A 367 3.24 -13.43 0.61
N GLY A 368 3.96 -14.01 1.58
CA GLY A 368 5.02 -14.98 1.35
C GLY A 368 4.50 -16.23 0.63
N ASN A 369 3.35 -16.77 1.04
CA ASN A 369 2.72 -17.92 0.42
C ASN A 369 2.27 -17.61 -1.02
N ALA A 370 1.64 -16.46 -1.25
CA ALA A 370 1.24 -16.03 -2.58
C ALA A 370 2.44 -15.81 -3.52
N LEU A 371 3.58 -15.30 -3.00
CA LEU A 371 4.81 -15.17 -3.77
C LEU A 371 5.39 -16.54 -4.12
N ARG A 372 5.45 -17.50 -3.18
CA ARG A 372 5.92 -18.86 -3.46
C ARG A 372 5.11 -19.51 -4.56
N GLU A 373 3.78 -19.44 -4.48
CA GLU A 373 2.89 -19.99 -5.50
C GLU A 373 3.11 -19.31 -6.86
N LEU A 374 3.15 -17.96 -6.89
CA LEU A 374 3.37 -17.19 -8.12
C LEU A 374 4.69 -17.56 -8.80
N LEU A 375 5.79 -17.57 -8.03
CA LEU A 375 7.12 -17.84 -8.55
C LEU A 375 7.28 -19.30 -8.93
N GLY A 376 6.77 -20.26 -8.12
CA GLY A 376 6.76 -21.68 -8.42
C GLY A 376 6.08 -21.97 -9.75
N LYS A 377 4.91 -21.37 -10.00
CA LYS A 377 4.16 -21.51 -11.25
C LYS A 377 4.91 -20.91 -12.45
N HIS A 378 5.41 -19.69 -12.33
CA HIS A 378 5.99 -18.96 -13.48
C HIS A 378 7.45 -19.32 -13.75
N TRP A 379 8.23 -19.66 -12.73
CA TRP A 379 9.64 -20.01 -12.89
C TRP A 379 9.88 -21.52 -12.95
N ARG A 380 8.82 -22.33 -12.83
CA ARG A 380 8.86 -23.80 -12.83
C ARG A 380 9.82 -24.35 -11.75
N MET A 381 9.70 -23.79 -10.55
CA MET A 381 10.50 -24.18 -9.38
C MET A 381 9.58 -24.90 -8.37
N PRO A 382 9.51 -26.26 -8.42
CA PRO A 382 8.64 -27.03 -7.52
C PRO A 382 8.97 -26.82 -6.05
N GLU A 383 10.25 -26.60 -5.72
CA GLU A 383 10.74 -26.35 -4.37
C GLU A 383 10.16 -25.09 -3.72
N LEU A 384 9.68 -24.13 -4.49
CA LEU A 384 8.97 -22.95 -3.99
C LEU A 384 7.46 -23.17 -3.85
N ASN A 385 6.92 -24.31 -4.32
CA ASN A 385 5.49 -24.58 -4.26
C ASN A 385 5.14 -25.50 -3.06
N PRO A 386 4.56 -24.97 -1.96
CA PRO A 386 4.24 -25.74 -0.76
C PRO A 386 3.19 -26.85 -0.98
N HIS A 387 2.55 -26.91 -2.15
CA HIS A 387 1.54 -27.92 -2.50
C HIS A 387 2.06 -29.03 -3.40
N SER A 388 3.35 -29.05 -3.79
CA SER A 388 3.90 -30.08 -4.66
C SER A 388 4.06 -31.45 -3.97
N ASP A 389 4.10 -31.49 -2.64
CA ASP A 389 4.27 -32.75 -1.87
C ASP A 389 2.96 -33.50 -1.57
N LYS A 390 1.79 -32.99 -1.99
CA LYS A 390 0.51 -33.69 -1.78
C LYS A 390 0.03 -34.49 -3.00
N ALA A 391 0.82 -34.57 -4.04
CA ALA A 391 0.49 -35.30 -5.29
C ALA A 391 1.47 -36.45 -5.59
N LYS A 392 1.99 -37.13 -4.56
CA LYS A 392 2.70 -38.40 -4.69
C LYS A 392 2.05 -39.47 -3.83
#